data_571566fc49bd2f19a2a901623a64ff0c
#
_entry.id   571566fc49bd2f19a2a901623a64ff0c
#
_cell.length_a   1.000
_cell.length_b   1.000
_cell.length_c   1.000
_cell.angle_alpha   90.00
_cell.angle_beta   90.00
_cell.angle_gamma   90.00
#
_symmetry.space_group_name_H-M   'P 1'
#
loop_
_entity.id
_entity.type
_entity.pdbx_description
1 polymer ?
#
loop_
_entity_poly.entity_id
_entity_poly.type
_entity_poly.pdbx_seq_one_letter_code
_entity_poly.pdbx_strand_id
1 'polypeptide(L)'
;MVKTFDKNAQRMKRHTRVRGKISGTPERPRLNVYRSNANIYAQIIDDVSGVTLAAAASNEKYFEGAAGNKEAARKVGKLVAERAKAKGIDTVVFDRGGYIYHGRVAELAEGAREGGLEF
;
A
#
# COMPACT_ATOMS: atom_id res chain seq x y z
N MET A 1 22.74 23.19 19.83
CA MET A 1 21.35 23.00 19.51
C MET A 1 21.15 21.62 18.88
N VAL A 2 20.26 20.83 19.42
CA VAL A 2 19.98 19.49 18.90
C VAL A 2 18.99 19.59 17.74
N LYS A 3 19.34 19.03 16.59
CA LYS A 3 18.43 18.94 15.46
C LYS A 3 17.39 17.88 15.75
N THR A 4 16.12 18.24 15.64
CA THR A 4 15.04 17.28 15.70
C THR A 4 15.05 16.42 14.44
N PHE A 5 15.07 15.10 14.61
CA PHE A 5 15.02 14.17 13.50
C PHE A 5 13.56 14.01 13.03
N ASP A 6 13.29 14.40 11.80
CA ASP A 6 11.96 14.28 11.22
C ASP A 6 11.86 12.95 10.45
N LYS A 7 11.23 11.96 11.07
CA LYS A 7 11.04 10.63 10.48
C LYS A 7 10.18 10.67 9.21
N ASN A 8 9.18 11.55 9.17
CA ASN A 8 8.33 11.68 8.00
C ASN A 8 9.07 12.28 6.81
N ALA A 9 9.92 13.28 7.05
CA ALA A 9 10.76 13.85 6.01
C ALA A 9 11.72 12.81 5.43
N GLN A 10 12.30 11.96 6.27
CA GLN A 10 13.17 10.87 5.83
C GLN A 10 12.40 9.86 4.99
N ARG A 11 11.19 9.49 5.41
CA ARG A 11 10.32 8.59 4.64
C ARG A 11 9.99 9.19 3.27
N MET A 12 9.66 10.48 3.22
CA MET A 12 9.33 11.16 1.96
C MET A 12 10.52 11.17 1.00
N LYS A 13 11.73 11.34 1.48
CA LYS A 13 12.95 11.24 0.66
C LYS A 13 13.09 9.84 0.07
N ARG A 14 12.90 8.81 0.89
CA ARG A 14 12.96 7.42 0.42
C ARG A 14 11.88 7.14 -0.61
N HIS A 15 10.65 7.63 -0.38
CA HIS A 15 9.54 7.47 -1.31
C HIS A 15 9.83 8.14 -2.65
N THR A 16 10.34 9.38 -2.63
CA THR A 16 10.73 10.08 -3.85
C THR A 16 11.77 9.29 -4.64
N ARG A 17 12.74 8.72 -3.97
CA ARG A 17 13.79 7.90 -4.60
C ARG A 17 13.21 6.64 -5.25
N VAL A 18 12.32 5.95 -4.56
CA VAL A 18 11.62 4.76 -5.08
C VAL A 18 10.74 5.14 -6.26
N ARG A 19 10.00 6.24 -6.18
CA ARG A 19 9.11 6.72 -7.24
C ARG A 19 9.88 7.09 -8.53
N GLY A 20 11.16 7.43 -8.41
CA GLY A 20 12.02 7.63 -9.57
C GLY A 20 12.30 6.34 -10.35
N LYS A 21 12.07 5.18 -9.74
CA LYS A 21 12.31 3.85 -10.34
C LYS A 21 11.03 3.09 -10.64
N ILE A 22 9.92 3.44 -9.99
CA ILE A 22 8.65 2.70 -10.06
C ILE A 22 7.55 3.62 -10.56
N SER A 23 6.83 3.17 -11.59
CA SER A 23 5.66 3.86 -12.09
C SER A 23 4.59 2.84 -12.47
N GLY A 24 3.35 3.10 -12.09
CA GLY A 24 2.21 2.23 -12.42
C GLY A 24 1.69 2.52 -13.82
N THR A 25 1.40 1.46 -14.58
CA THR A 25 0.77 1.54 -15.91
C THR A 25 -0.60 0.87 -15.85
N PRO A 26 -1.47 1.05 -16.87
CA PRO A 26 -2.76 0.34 -16.87
C PRO A 26 -2.62 -1.18 -16.81
N GLU A 27 -1.57 -1.73 -17.43
CA GLU A 27 -1.32 -3.18 -17.46
C GLU A 27 -0.70 -3.67 -16.14
N ARG A 28 0.05 -2.81 -15.47
CA ARG A 28 0.72 -3.13 -14.22
C ARG A 28 0.69 -1.92 -13.28
N PRO A 29 -0.48 -1.66 -12.66
CA PRO A 29 -0.62 -0.50 -11.80
C PRO A 29 0.22 -0.60 -10.52
N ARG A 30 0.39 0.53 -9.85
CA ARG A 30 1.20 0.64 -8.64
C ARG A 30 0.36 0.41 -7.40
N LEU A 31 0.74 -0.60 -6.61
CA LEU A 31 0.16 -0.83 -5.28
C LEU A 31 0.92 0.00 -4.26
N ASN A 32 0.32 1.08 -3.80
CA ASN A 32 0.90 2.02 -2.84
C ASN A 32 0.36 1.77 -1.44
N VAL A 33 1.24 1.86 -0.44
CA VAL A 33 0.91 1.69 0.97
C VAL A 33 1.13 3.00 1.71
N TYR A 34 0.18 3.36 2.56
CA TYR A 34 0.31 4.45 3.51
C TYR A 34 -0.14 3.95 4.88
N ARG A 35 0.60 4.31 5.92
CA ARG A 35 0.23 3.93 7.29
C ARG A 35 0.25 5.13 8.22
N SER A 36 -0.69 5.15 9.18
CA SER A 36 -0.67 6.03 10.33
C SER A 36 -0.54 5.16 11.59
N ASN A 37 -0.51 5.78 12.76
CA ASN A 37 -0.47 5.01 14.02
C ASN A 37 -1.71 4.13 14.19
N ALA A 38 -2.86 4.63 13.80
CA ALA A 38 -4.14 3.96 14.02
C ALA A 38 -4.60 3.08 12.86
N ASN A 39 -4.17 3.36 11.64
CA ASN A 39 -4.72 2.71 10.44
C ASN A 39 -3.66 2.43 9.38
N ILE A 40 -4.03 1.56 8.43
CA ILE A 40 -3.22 1.27 7.26
C ILE A 40 -4.10 1.35 6.01
N TYR A 41 -3.52 1.82 4.90
CA TYR A 41 -4.22 2.11 3.66
C TYR A 41 -3.46 1.51 2.48
N ALA A 42 -4.21 1.03 1.49
CA ALA A 42 -3.64 0.54 0.24
C ALA A 42 -4.41 1.14 -0.93
N GLN A 43 -3.69 1.54 -1.98
CA GLN A 43 -4.26 2.05 -3.21
C GLN A 43 -3.57 1.41 -4.40
N ILE A 44 -4.35 1.09 -5.43
CA ILE A 44 -3.81 0.62 -6.71
C ILE A 44 -4.04 1.75 -7.72
N ILE A 45 -2.95 2.29 -8.24
CA ILE A 45 -2.94 3.54 -9.00
C ILE A 45 -2.38 3.32 -10.40
N ASP A 46 -3.11 3.81 -11.41
CA ASP A 46 -2.60 3.97 -12.76
C ASP A 46 -1.97 5.36 -12.86
N ASP A 47 -0.64 5.43 -12.90
CA ASP A 47 0.10 6.70 -12.93
C ASP A 47 0.02 7.39 -14.30
N VAL A 48 -0.34 6.66 -15.36
CA VAL A 48 -0.47 7.26 -16.71
C VAL A 48 -1.71 8.16 -16.76
N SER A 49 -2.84 7.66 -16.25
CA SER A 49 -4.09 8.44 -16.21
C SER A 49 -4.29 9.21 -14.91
N GLY A 50 -3.48 8.92 -13.87
CA GLY A 50 -3.62 9.55 -12.56
C GLY A 50 -4.85 9.11 -11.79
N VAL A 51 -5.34 7.89 -12.04
CA VAL A 51 -6.58 7.38 -11.44
C VAL A 51 -6.28 6.27 -10.44
N THR A 52 -6.95 6.29 -9.29
CA THR A 52 -6.96 5.18 -8.33
C THR A 52 -7.97 4.14 -8.80
N LEU A 53 -7.49 2.94 -9.10
CA LEU A 53 -8.31 1.86 -9.65
C LEU A 53 -8.99 1.04 -8.57
N ALA A 54 -8.33 0.85 -7.43
CA ALA A 54 -8.85 0.13 -6.29
C ALA A 54 -8.22 0.68 -5.01
N ALA A 55 -8.92 0.60 -3.89
CA ALA A 55 -8.42 1.07 -2.60
C ALA A 55 -9.05 0.24 -1.48
N ALA A 56 -8.32 0.15 -0.36
CA ALA A 56 -8.81 -0.46 0.87
C ALA A 56 -8.13 0.18 2.07
N ALA A 57 -8.81 0.20 3.20
CA ALA A 57 -8.28 0.80 4.42
C ALA A 57 -8.84 0.10 5.65
N SER A 58 -8.07 0.10 6.74
CA SER A 58 -8.50 -0.50 8.01
C SER A 58 -9.52 0.36 8.77
N ASN A 59 -9.74 1.61 8.34
CA ASN A 59 -10.76 2.50 8.94
C ASN A 59 -12.10 2.46 8.21
N GLU A 60 -12.31 1.53 7.29
CA GLU A 60 -13.60 1.38 6.61
C GLU A 60 -14.66 0.91 7.59
N LYS A 61 -15.91 1.35 7.34
CA LYS A 61 -17.05 1.13 8.24
C LYS A 61 -17.27 -0.33 8.62
N TYR A 62 -17.06 -1.24 7.69
CA TYR A 62 -17.31 -2.68 7.90
C TYR A 62 -16.04 -3.48 8.11
N PHE A 63 -14.94 -2.82 8.41
CA PHE A 63 -13.68 -3.51 8.69
C PHE A 63 -13.76 -4.16 10.08
N GLU A 64 -13.54 -5.47 10.14
CA GLU A 64 -13.61 -6.25 11.37
C GLU A 64 -12.27 -6.34 12.07
N GLY A 65 -12.25 -6.16 13.39
CA GLY A 65 -11.09 -6.31 14.23
C GLY A 65 -10.32 -5.01 14.44
N ALA A 66 -9.14 -5.12 15.04
CA ALA A 66 -8.27 -3.98 15.30
C ALA A 66 -7.75 -3.38 14.00
N ALA A 67 -7.61 -2.06 13.95
CA ALA A 67 -7.29 -1.33 12.72
C ALA A 67 -5.80 -1.07 12.51
N GLY A 68 -4.98 -1.12 13.57
CA GLY A 68 -3.60 -0.65 13.51
C GLY A 68 -2.53 -1.73 13.66
N ASN A 69 -2.85 -3.00 13.61
CA ASN A 69 -1.91 -4.09 13.82
C ASN A 69 -1.57 -4.86 12.52
N LYS A 70 -0.69 -5.86 12.62
CA LYS A 70 -0.27 -6.67 11.49
C LYS A 70 -1.41 -7.47 10.86
N GLU A 71 -2.35 -7.97 11.68
CA GLU A 71 -3.54 -8.67 11.18
C GLU A 71 -4.40 -7.74 10.32
N ALA A 72 -4.60 -6.50 10.77
CA ALA A 72 -5.33 -5.51 10.02
C ALA A 72 -4.67 -5.24 8.67
N ALA A 73 -3.33 -5.11 8.65
CA ALA A 73 -2.57 -4.92 7.43
C ALA A 73 -2.78 -6.06 6.44
N ARG A 74 -2.74 -7.30 6.93
CA ARG A 74 -2.97 -8.48 6.10
C ARG A 74 -4.38 -8.49 5.50
N LYS A 75 -5.39 -8.14 6.30
CA LYS A 75 -6.79 -8.02 5.85
C LYS A 75 -6.96 -6.93 4.79
N VAL A 76 -6.31 -5.78 4.97
CA VAL A 76 -6.34 -4.69 3.99
C VAL A 76 -5.70 -5.15 2.67
N GLY A 77 -4.59 -5.88 2.73
CA GLY A 77 -3.94 -6.45 1.56
C GLY A 77 -4.88 -7.39 0.80
N LYS A 78 -5.53 -8.31 1.50
CA LYS A 78 -6.50 -9.23 0.89
C LYS A 78 -7.69 -8.48 0.27
N LEU A 79 -8.19 -7.46 0.96
CA LEU A 79 -9.34 -6.67 0.51
C LEU A 79 -9.01 -5.89 -0.76
N VAL A 80 -7.85 -5.21 -0.81
CA VAL A 80 -7.45 -4.47 -2.02
C VAL A 80 -7.21 -5.42 -3.19
N ALA A 81 -6.67 -6.60 -2.93
CA ALA A 81 -6.49 -7.63 -3.96
C ALA A 81 -7.84 -8.10 -4.52
N GLU A 82 -8.81 -8.36 -3.67
CA GLU A 82 -10.16 -8.73 -4.07
C GLU A 82 -10.79 -7.66 -4.98
N ARG A 83 -10.68 -6.41 -4.58
CA ARG A 83 -11.22 -5.28 -5.34
C ARG A 83 -10.50 -5.08 -6.67
N ALA A 84 -9.20 -5.32 -6.70
CA ALA A 84 -8.41 -5.28 -7.94
C ALA A 84 -8.79 -6.41 -8.89
N LYS A 85 -8.93 -7.62 -8.37
CA LYS A 85 -9.34 -8.79 -9.16
C LYS A 85 -10.72 -8.59 -9.79
N ALA A 86 -11.64 -7.98 -9.06
CA ALA A 86 -12.97 -7.66 -9.57
C ALA A 86 -12.92 -6.72 -10.78
N LYS A 87 -11.84 -5.97 -10.93
CA LYS A 87 -11.60 -5.07 -12.08
C LYS A 87 -10.65 -5.65 -13.12
N GLY A 88 -10.29 -6.93 -12.98
CA GLY A 88 -9.40 -7.60 -13.92
C GLY A 88 -7.92 -7.30 -13.73
N ILE A 89 -7.52 -6.78 -12.57
CA ILE A 89 -6.12 -6.47 -12.28
C ILE A 89 -5.49 -7.68 -11.58
N ASP A 90 -4.45 -8.25 -12.18
CA ASP A 90 -3.75 -9.42 -11.65
C ASP A 90 -2.33 -9.11 -11.19
N THR A 91 -1.64 -8.20 -11.88
CA THR A 91 -0.25 -7.86 -11.59
C THR A 91 -0.12 -6.40 -11.21
N VAL A 92 0.76 -6.12 -10.25
CA VAL A 92 1.02 -4.75 -9.79
C VAL A 92 2.52 -4.57 -9.55
N VAL A 93 2.95 -3.29 -9.48
CA VAL A 93 4.26 -2.91 -9.00
C VAL A 93 4.09 -2.48 -7.54
N PHE A 94 4.86 -3.07 -6.63
CA PHE A 94 4.73 -2.75 -5.20
C PHE A 94 5.54 -1.50 -4.86
N ASP A 95 4.85 -0.48 -4.34
CA ASP A 95 5.44 0.74 -3.81
C ASP A 95 5.18 0.80 -2.31
N ARG A 96 6.22 0.53 -1.52
CA ARG A 96 6.10 0.53 -0.06
C ARG A 96 6.00 1.92 0.57
N GLY A 97 5.90 2.98 -0.24
CA GLY A 97 5.65 4.34 0.24
C GLY A 97 6.82 4.95 1.03
N GLY A 98 8.05 4.47 0.82
CA GLY A 98 9.22 4.90 1.57
C GLY A 98 9.34 4.27 2.96
N TYR A 99 8.41 3.38 3.34
CA TYR A 99 8.49 2.61 4.58
C TYR A 99 9.48 1.45 4.43
N ILE A 100 10.01 0.98 5.55
CA ILE A 100 10.82 -0.24 5.56
C ILE A 100 9.89 -1.43 5.32
N TYR A 101 10.32 -2.39 4.48
CA TYR A 101 9.57 -3.62 4.21
C TYR A 101 9.62 -4.52 5.44
N HIS A 102 8.79 -4.21 6.44
CA HIS A 102 8.76 -4.89 7.72
C HIS A 102 7.42 -4.66 8.40
N GLY A 103 7.02 -5.57 9.30
CA GLY A 103 5.82 -5.41 10.11
C GLY A 103 4.57 -5.26 9.26
N ARG A 104 3.81 -4.18 9.50
CA ARG A 104 2.53 -3.95 8.82
C ARG A 104 2.64 -3.86 7.30
N VAL A 105 3.70 -3.24 6.80
CA VAL A 105 3.91 -3.11 5.34
C VAL A 105 4.14 -4.48 4.71
N ALA A 106 4.97 -5.32 5.33
CA ALA A 106 5.22 -6.69 4.86
C ALA A 106 3.94 -7.54 4.93
N GLU A 107 3.15 -7.42 5.98
CA GLU A 107 1.90 -8.17 6.14
C GLU A 107 0.86 -7.75 5.09
N LEU A 108 0.77 -6.47 4.75
CA LEU A 108 -0.11 -6.00 3.70
C LEU A 108 0.29 -6.63 2.36
N ALA A 109 1.58 -6.64 2.03
CA ALA A 109 2.08 -7.25 0.81
C ALA A 109 1.75 -8.74 0.75
N GLU A 110 1.95 -9.46 1.85
CA GLU A 110 1.60 -10.88 1.94
C GLU A 110 0.10 -11.11 1.76
N GLY A 111 -0.73 -10.28 2.39
CA GLY A 111 -2.18 -10.34 2.22
C GLY A 111 -2.61 -10.11 0.79
N ALA A 112 -2.00 -9.16 0.10
CA ALA A 112 -2.29 -8.89 -1.30
C ALA A 112 -1.88 -10.08 -2.20
N ARG A 113 -0.76 -10.72 -1.92
CA ARG A 113 -0.32 -11.93 -2.63
C ARG A 113 -1.27 -13.10 -2.38
N GLU A 114 -1.71 -13.30 -1.14
CA GLU A 114 -2.71 -14.32 -0.80
C GLU A 114 -4.03 -14.07 -1.52
N GLY A 115 -4.40 -12.81 -1.72
CA GLY A 115 -5.60 -12.42 -2.46
C GLY A 115 -5.47 -12.60 -3.97
N GLY A 116 -4.30 -12.95 -4.47
CA GLY A 116 -4.08 -13.31 -5.87
C GLY A 116 -3.33 -12.27 -6.70
N LEU A 117 -2.82 -11.19 -6.11
CA LEU A 117 -2.00 -10.25 -6.85
C LEU A 117 -0.57 -10.78 -7.01
N GLU A 118 0.02 -10.52 -8.18
CA GLU A 118 1.38 -10.91 -8.50
C GLU A 118 2.30 -9.69 -8.49
N PHE A 119 3.36 -9.77 -7.72
CA PHE A 119 4.41 -8.76 -7.68
C PHE A 119 5.63 -9.27 -6.93
#